data_eb8a8949b19c96a5aac574dd2041e5ac
#
_entry.id   eb8a8949b19c96a5aac574dd2041e5ac
#
_cell.length_a   1.000
_cell.length_b   1.000
_cell.length_c   1.000
_cell.angle_alpha   90.00
_cell.angle_beta   90.00
_cell.angle_gamma   90.00
#
_symmetry.space_group_name_H-M   'P 1'
#
loop_
_entity.id
_entity.type
_entity.pdbx_description
1 polymer ?
#
loop_
_entity_poly.entity_id
_entity_poly.type
_entity_poly.pdbx_seq_one_letter_code
_entity_poly.pdbx_strand_id
1 'polypeptide(L)'
;MNKKLGQEAIYDARELGVPRMMLLGLQHLFAMFGATVLVPILVSGYGLPLSIQTTLLFAGIGTLLFHVCTKFKVPAFLGSSFAFLGGFQAVANLDSGKFAAMTGEEKLPYALGGVVVAGLLYLVLALLFKLVGAKKVMRFFPPIVTGPIIILIGLNLSGTAVTNASTNWWLALCAIAIIIVANIWGKGMIKIIPILLGVVGSYIVALIFHQVDFTEVASANFVGLQKFVIAKFDVTSILVMAPIAIAAMMEHIGDISAISSTTGKNFIEDPGLHRTLLGDGLATAFA
;
A
#
# COMPACT_ATOMS: atom_id res chain seq x y z
N MET A 1 -9.61 14.57 -31.05
CA MET A 1 -10.92 13.87 -30.99
C MET A 1 -11.21 13.56 -29.52
N ASN A 2 -12.17 14.27 -28.89
CA ASN A 2 -12.51 14.06 -27.47
C ASN A 2 -13.32 12.75 -27.35
N LYS A 3 -12.69 11.64 -26.98
CA LYS A 3 -13.40 10.43 -26.59
C LYS A 3 -14.26 10.71 -25.34
N LYS A 4 -15.54 10.36 -25.39
CA LYS A 4 -16.45 10.52 -24.24
C LYS A 4 -16.08 9.47 -23.18
N LEU A 5 -15.81 9.93 -21.95
CA LEU A 5 -15.64 9.06 -20.79
C LEU A 5 -16.85 8.13 -20.65
N GLY A 6 -16.65 6.82 -20.74
CA GLY A 6 -17.63 5.81 -20.42
C GLY A 6 -18.08 4.87 -21.56
N GLN A 7 -17.56 5.02 -22.79
CA GLN A 7 -17.92 4.13 -23.91
C GLN A 7 -16.81 3.22 -24.42
N GLU A 8 -15.52 3.56 -24.18
CA GLU A 8 -14.36 2.72 -24.53
C GLU A 8 -13.32 2.79 -23.43
N ALA A 9 -12.58 1.70 -23.21
CA ALA A 9 -11.46 1.67 -22.29
C ALA A 9 -10.33 2.57 -22.80
N ILE A 10 -9.88 3.52 -21.98
CA ILE A 10 -8.78 4.43 -22.28
C ILE A 10 -7.51 3.87 -21.65
N TYR A 11 -6.57 3.47 -22.46
CA TYR A 11 -5.31 2.85 -22.01
C TYR A 11 -4.15 3.83 -21.88
N ASP A 12 -4.28 5.02 -22.47
CA ASP A 12 -3.29 6.09 -22.37
C ASP A 12 -3.98 7.38 -21.90
N ALA A 13 -3.67 7.82 -20.69
CA ALA A 13 -4.27 9.01 -20.10
C ALA A 13 -3.97 10.29 -20.92
N ARG A 14 -2.91 10.31 -21.74
CA ARG A 14 -2.56 11.43 -22.63
C ARG A 14 -3.64 11.71 -23.67
N GLU A 15 -4.41 10.69 -24.07
CA GLU A 15 -5.55 10.82 -24.99
C GLU A 15 -6.68 11.72 -24.43
N LEU A 16 -6.73 11.89 -23.11
CA LEU A 16 -7.73 12.70 -22.43
C LEU A 16 -7.41 14.19 -22.40
N GLY A 17 -6.16 14.57 -22.76
CA GLY A 17 -5.63 15.92 -22.61
C GLY A 17 -5.15 16.22 -21.18
N VAL A 18 -4.25 17.20 -21.08
CA VAL A 18 -3.53 17.52 -19.83
C VAL A 18 -4.45 17.79 -18.63
N PRO A 19 -5.53 18.59 -18.70
CA PRO A 19 -6.35 18.88 -17.52
C PRO A 19 -7.01 17.64 -16.92
N ARG A 20 -7.54 16.73 -17.76
CA ARG A 20 -8.18 15.50 -17.29
C ARG A 20 -7.15 14.50 -16.77
N MET A 21 -6.01 14.40 -17.43
CA MET A 21 -4.91 13.55 -16.98
C MET A 21 -4.41 13.98 -15.57
N MET A 22 -4.24 15.29 -15.35
CA MET A 22 -3.83 15.83 -14.05
C MET A 22 -4.88 15.57 -12.97
N LEU A 23 -6.16 15.73 -13.30
CA LEU A 23 -7.26 15.43 -12.36
C LEU A 23 -7.31 13.96 -11.97
N LEU A 24 -7.10 13.04 -12.92
CA LEU A 24 -7.03 11.60 -12.64
C LEU A 24 -5.77 11.24 -11.85
N GLY A 25 -4.64 11.90 -12.12
CA GLY A 25 -3.42 11.75 -11.32
C GLY A 25 -3.62 12.20 -9.87
N LEU A 26 -4.26 13.37 -9.67
CA LEU A 26 -4.62 13.87 -8.34
C LEU A 26 -5.57 12.91 -7.60
N GLN A 27 -6.58 12.37 -8.29
CA GLN A 27 -7.45 11.34 -7.75
C GLN A 27 -6.66 10.11 -7.28
N HIS A 28 -5.72 9.65 -8.09
CA HIS A 28 -4.89 8.48 -7.76
C HIS A 28 -4.03 8.73 -6.52
N LEU A 29 -3.45 9.94 -6.41
CA LEU A 29 -2.69 10.36 -5.25
C LEU A 29 -3.54 10.28 -3.97
N PHE A 30 -4.76 10.80 -3.98
CA PHE A 30 -5.63 10.75 -2.81
C PHE A 30 -6.15 9.34 -2.51
N ALA A 31 -6.37 8.51 -3.54
CA ALA A 31 -6.81 7.12 -3.34
C ALA A 31 -5.75 6.28 -2.62
N MET A 32 -4.46 6.48 -2.95
CA MET A 32 -3.36 5.75 -2.32
C MET A 32 -2.92 6.34 -0.97
N PHE A 33 -3.11 7.64 -0.76
CA PHE A 33 -2.57 8.37 0.39
C PHE A 33 -3.01 7.76 1.71
N GLY A 34 -4.32 7.53 1.89
CA GLY A 34 -4.87 7.01 3.15
C GLY A 34 -4.29 5.64 3.53
N ALA A 35 -4.21 4.72 2.58
CA ALA A 35 -3.66 3.39 2.81
C ALA A 35 -2.15 3.44 3.12
N THR A 36 -1.39 4.26 2.39
CA THR A 36 0.06 4.37 2.56
C THR A 36 0.43 5.03 3.90
N VAL A 37 -0.35 6.01 4.37
CA VAL A 37 -0.13 6.70 5.65
C VAL A 37 -0.58 5.85 6.84
N LEU A 38 -1.59 5.02 6.68
CA LEU A 38 -2.14 4.22 7.78
C LEU A 38 -1.12 3.22 8.34
N VAL A 39 -0.32 2.58 7.50
CA VAL A 39 0.67 1.59 7.94
C VAL A 39 1.70 2.19 8.90
N PRO A 40 2.42 3.29 8.60
CA PRO A 40 3.35 3.87 9.56
C PRO A 40 2.69 4.37 10.84
N ILE A 41 1.43 4.83 10.80
CA ILE A 41 0.67 5.19 12.01
C ILE A 41 0.48 3.95 12.89
N LEU A 42 0.04 2.82 12.31
CA LEU A 42 -0.17 1.57 13.05
C LEU A 42 1.14 1.01 13.60
N VAL A 43 2.21 1.02 12.80
CA VAL A 43 3.55 0.58 13.22
C VAL A 43 4.08 1.44 14.36
N SER A 44 3.86 2.76 14.31
CA SER A 44 4.19 3.66 15.42
C SER A 44 3.36 3.36 16.67
N GLY A 45 2.10 2.97 16.51
CA GLY A 45 1.24 2.48 17.60
C GLY A 45 1.74 1.20 18.27
N TYR A 46 2.54 0.38 17.59
CA TYR A 46 3.22 -0.78 18.18
C TYR A 46 4.53 -0.38 18.93
N GLY A 47 4.86 0.89 18.97
CA GLY A 47 6.07 1.40 19.61
C GLY A 47 7.29 1.47 18.70
N LEU A 48 7.14 1.21 17.39
CA LEU A 48 8.21 1.37 16.39
C LEU A 48 7.99 2.68 15.63
N PRO A 49 8.77 3.76 15.87
CA PRO A 49 8.51 5.09 15.31
C PRO A 49 8.84 5.17 13.82
N LEU A 50 7.97 4.63 12.97
CA LEU A 50 8.10 4.66 11.52
C LEU A 50 7.61 6.01 10.98
N SER A 51 8.48 6.72 10.25
CA SER A 51 8.17 8.05 9.71
C SER A 51 7.20 7.98 8.52
N ILE A 52 6.05 8.70 8.62
CA ILE A 52 5.07 8.82 7.54
C ILE A 52 5.70 9.45 6.30
N GLN A 53 6.48 10.52 6.48
CA GLN A 53 7.08 11.27 5.38
C GLN A 53 8.11 10.42 4.62
N THR A 54 8.93 9.66 5.35
CA THR A 54 9.90 8.73 4.76
C THR A 54 9.16 7.63 3.99
N THR A 55 8.10 7.07 4.58
CA THR A 55 7.26 6.05 3.93
C THR A 55 6.65 6.56 2.63
N LEU A 56 6.09 7.78 2.62
CA LEU A 56 5.53 8.38 1.41
C LEU A 56 6.60 8.63 0.33
N LEU A 57 7.78 9.10 0.74
CA LEU A 57 8.90 9.32 -0.19
C LEU A 57 9.31 8.00 -0.87
N PHE A 58 9.51 6.94 -0.08
CA PHE A 58 9.91 5.64 -0.63
C PHE A 58 8.78 4.95 -1.40
N ALA A 59 7.51 5.13 -1.03
CA ALA A 59 6.38 4.69 -1.84
C ALA A 59 6.39 5.33 -3.24
N GLY A 60 6.71 6.62 -3.33
CA GLY A 60 6.87 7.31 -4.60
C GLY A 60 8.05 6.78 -5.42
N ILE A 61 9.24 6.67 -4.81
CA ILE A 61 10.45 6.13 -5.48
C ILE A 61 10.22 4.67 -5.90
N GLY A 62 9.66 3.84 -5.01
CA GLY A 62 9.33 2.44 -5.27
C GLY A 62 8.35 2.29 -6.43
N THR A 63 7.32 3.14 -6.50
CA THR A 63 6.38 3.16 -7.62
C THR A 63 7.07 3.49 -8.95
N LEU A 64 7.96 4.49 -8.98
CA LEU A 64 8.73 4.82 -10.18
C LEU A 64 9.63 3.65 -10.60
N LEU A 65 10.30 3.01 -9.64
CA LEU A 65 11.13 1.83 -9.89
C LEU A 65 10.30 0.66 -10.45
N PHE A 66 9.11 0.42 -9.88
CA PHE A 66 8.17 -0.57 -10.39
C PHE A 66 7.78 -0.30 -11.84
N HIS A 67 7.45 0.94 -12.20
CA HIS A 67 7.12 1.31 -13.56
C HIS A 67 8.29 1.08 -14.54
N VAL A 68 9.51 1.37 -14.14
CA VAL A 68 10.71 1.07 -14.94
C VAL A 68 10.84 -0.45 -15.16
N CYS A 69 10.71 -1.26 -14.09
CA CYS A 69 10.78 -2.72 -14.17
C CYS A 69 9.69 -3.31 -15.06
N THR A 70 8.46 -2.77 -14.98
CA THR A 70 7.28 -3.21 -15.75
C THR A 70 7.18 -2.58 -17.14
N LYS A 71 8.18 -1.79 -17.57
CA LYS A 71 8.21 -1.05 -18.83
C LYS A 71 7.00 -0.12 -19.01
N PHE A 72 6.52 0.48 -17.92
CA PHE A 72 5.35 1.37 -17.90
C PHE A 72 4.06 0.74 -18.45
N LYS A 73 3.94 -0.60 -18.37
CA LYS A 73 2.76 -1.31 -18.89
C LYS A 73 1.67 -1.50 -17.84
N VAL A 74 2.04 -1.67 -16.58
CA VAL A 74 1.10 -2.00 -15.49
C VAL A 74 0.65 -0.71 -14.80
N PRO A 75 -0.65 -0.40 -14.80
CA PRO A 75 -1.18 0.81 -14.16
C PRO A 75 -1.41 0.57 -12.65
N ALA A 76 -0.33 0.41 -11.91
CA ALA A 76 -0.36 0.22 -10.47
C ALA A 76 0.61 1.18 -9.79
N PHE A 77 0.35 1.51 -8.53
CA PHE A 77 1.30 2.16 -7.63
C PHE A 77 1.69 1.18 -6.53
N LEU A 78 2.83 1.42 -5.91
CA LEU A 78 3.24 0.69 -4.71
C LEU A 78 3.08 1.60 -3.50
N GLY A 79 2.42 1.08 -2.48
CA GLY A 79 2.24 1.71 -1.19
C GLY A 79 2.75 0.81 -0.07
N SER A 80 2.47 1.19 1.18
CA SER A 80 2.82 0.39 2.33
C SER A 80 1.97 -0.90 2.37
N SER A 81 2.61 -2.05 2.58
CA SER A 81 1.90 -3.33 2.65
C SER A 81 1.37 -3.60 4.06
N PHE A 82 0.07 -3.86 4.14
CA PHE A 82 -0.61 -4.27 5.38
C PHE A 82 -0.21 -5.67 5.83
N ALA A 83 0.28 -6.52 4.93
CA ALA A 83 0.72 -7.87 5.27
C ALA A 83 1.86 -7.85 6.31
N PHE A 84 2.75 -6.85 6.27
CA PHE A 84 3.88 -6.75 7.19
C PHE A 84 3.52 -6.24 8.60
N LEU A 85 2.30 -5.75 8.85
CA LEU A 85 1.91 -5.23 10.16
C LEU A 85 2.12 -6.24 11.28
N GLY A 86 1.72 -7.50 11.06
CA GLY A 86 1.94 -8.58 12.03
C GLY A 86 3.43 -8.81 12.35
N GLY A 87 4.29 -8.66 11.35
CA GLY A 87 5.74 -8.78 11.52
C GLY A 87 6.32 -7.61 12.32
N PHE A 88 5.92 -6.39 12.01
CA PHE A 88 6.31 -5.21 12.80
C PHE A 88 5.89 -5.35 14.25
N GLN A 89 4.64 -5.77 14.51
CA GLN A 89 4.14 -6.01 15.86
C GLN A 89 4.94 -7.12 16.57
N ALA A 90 5.26 -8.21 15.89
CA ALA A 90 6.04 -9.29 16.46
C ALA A 90 7.46 -8.85 16.80
N VAL A 91 8.13 -8.04 15.94
CA VAL A 91 9.45 -7.48 16.24
C VAL A 91 9.38 -6.46 17.38
N ALA A 92 8.33 -5.62 17.46
CA ALA A 92 8.12 -4.71 18.56
C ALA A 92 8.05 -5.46 19.92
N ASN A 93 7.40 -6.60 19.94
CA ASN A 93 7.18 -7.44 21.14
C ASN A 93 8.34 -8.41 21.44
N LEU A 94 9.44 -8.37 20.69
CA LEU A 94 10.62 -9.20 21.03
C LEU A 94 11.19 -8.74 22.38
N ASP A 95 11.20 -9.65 23.36
CA ASP A 95 11.64 -9.43 24.74
C ASP A 95 12.80 -10.35 25.16
N SER A 96 13.37 -11.07 24.21
CA SER A 96 14.44 -12.06 24.46
C SER A 96 15.78 -11.67 23.83
N GLY A 97 16.86 -12.19 24.41
CA GLY A 97 18.22 -11.92 23.94
C GLY A 97 18.56 -10.43 23.94
N LYS A 98 19.13 -9.94 22.85
CA LYS A 98 19.51 -8.52 22.73
C LYS A 98 18.32 -7.56 22.65
N PHE A 99 17.13 -8.05 22.25
CA PHE A 99 15.95 -7.21 22.10
C PHE A 99 15.27 -6.86 23.43
N ALA A 100 15.57 -7.59 24.51
CA ALA A 100 14.96 -7.38 25.83
C ALA A 100 15.18 -5.98 26.41
N ALA A 101 16.36 -5.39 26.14
CA ALA A 101 16.73 -4.06 26.63
C ALA A 101 16.57 -2.94 25.58
N MET A 102 16.14 -3.27 24.36
CA MET A 102 16.03 -2.32 23.25
C MET A 102 14.72 -1.54 23.31
N THR A 103 14.82 -0.24 23.06
CA THR A 103 13.67 0.63 22.80
C THR A 103 13.07 0.35 21.42
N GLY A 104 11.87 0.87 21.15
CA GLY A 104 11.27 0.74 19.81
C GLY A 104 12.11 1.39 18.70
N GLU A 105 12.74 2.53 18.99
CA GLU A 105 13.68 3.19 18.05
C GLU A 105 14.86 2.28 17.68
N GLU A 106 15.36 1.51 18.65
CA GLU A 106 16.47 0.58 18.43
C GLU A 106 16.04 -0.72 17.73
N LYS A 107 14.77 -1.15 17.90
CA LYS A 107 14.20 -2.33 17.24
C LYS A 107 13.80 -2.04 15.79
N LEU A 108 13.36 -0.81 15.47
CA LEU A 108 12.91 -0.44 14.13
C LEU A 108 13.91 -0.79 13.02
N PRO A 109 15.22 -0.50 13.11
CA PRO A 109 16.20 -0.89 12.10
C PRO A 109 16.24 -2.40 11.82
N TYR A 110 16.00 -3.22 12.82
CA TYR A 110 15.97 -4.69 12.66
C TYR A 110 14.67 -5.18 12.00
N ALA A 111 13.55 -4.54 12.29
CA ALA A 111 12.32 -4.80 11.58
C ALA A 111 12.46 -4.47 10.08
N LEU A 112 13.05 -3.31 9.75
CA LEU A 112 13.36 -2.91 8.39
C LEU A 112 14.33 -3.90 7.72
N GLY A 113 15.36 -4.40 8.42
CA GLY A 113 16.25 -5.44 7.91
C GLY A 113 15.51 -6.73 7.54
N GLY A 114 14.49 -7.09 8.30
CA GLY A 114 13.59 -8.20 7.97
C GLY A 114 12.78 -7.94 6.71
N VAL A 115 12.28 -6.71 6.52
CA VAL A 115 11.57 -6.28 5.29
C VAL A 115 12.48 -6.32 4.07
N VAL A 116 13.75 -5.87 4.20
CA VAL A 116 14.74 -5.97 3.11
C VAL A 116 14.91 -7.42 2.67
N VAL A 117 15.07 -8.36 3.61
CA VAL A 117 15.20 -9.79 3.29
C VAL A 117 13.92 -10.31 2.63
N ALA A 118 12.74 -9.89 3.12
CA ALA A 118 11.45 -10.21 2.49
C ALA A 118 11.43 -9.73 1.02
N GLY A 119 11.85 -8.50 0.75
CA GLY A 119 11.99 -7.97 -0.62
C GLY A 119 12.93 -8.81 -1.50
N LEU A 120 14.04 -9.30 -0.95
CA LEU A 120 14.95 -10.19 -1.67
C LEU A 120 14.29 -11.54 -2.02
N LEU A 121 13.38 -12.05 -1.19
CA LEU A 121 12.60 -13.27 -1.52
C LEU A 121 11.69 -13.06 -2.72
N TYR A 122 11.14 -11.85 -2.92
CA TYR A 122 10.41 -11.52 -4.16
C TYR A 122 11.30 -11.66 -5.41
N LEU A 123 12.58 -11.28 -5.31
CA LEU A 123 13.52 -11.42 -6.43
C LEU A 123 13.77 -12.89 -6.77
N VAL A 124 13.85 -13.76 -5.74
CA VAL A 124 13.95 -15.22 -5.94
C VAL A 124 12.72 -15.73 -6.66
N LEU A 125 11.51 -15.35 -6.22
CA LEU A 125 10.27 -15.74 -6.88
C LEU A 125 10.18 -15.19 -8.31
N ALA A 126 10.57 -13.94 -8.53
CA ALA A 126 10.64 -13.34 -9.87
C ALA A 126 11.56 -14.14 -10.80
N LEU A 127 12.70 -14.58 -10.30
CA LEU A 127 13.65 -15.43 -11.05
C LEU A 127 13.01 -16.80 -11.38
N LEU A 128 12.29 -17.42 -10.43
CA LEU A 128 11.55 -18.65 -10.67
C LEU A 128 10.50 -18.47 -11.77
N PHE A 129 9.72 -17.39 -11.75
CA PHE A 129 8.75 -17.08 -12.82
C PHE A 129 9.43 -16.91 -14.18
N LYS A 130 10.62 -16.30 -14.20
CA LYS A 130 11.39 -16.09 -15.44
C LYS A 130 11.97 -17.39 -15.99
N LEU A 131 12.49 -18.28 -15.13
CA LEU A 131 13.17 -19.51 -15.56
C LEU A 131 12.19 -20.67 -15.83
N VAL A 132 11.20 -20.83 -14.98
CA VAL A 132 10.26 -21.98 -15.01
C VAL A 132 9.01 -21.66 -15.83
N GLY A 133 8.67 -20.39 -15.95
CA GLY A 133 7.50 -19.87 -16.66
C GLY A 133 6.27 -19.73 -15.77
N ALA A 134 5.45 -18.70 -16.04
CA ALA A 134 4.29 -18.32 -15.23
C ALA A 134 3.30 -19.48 -15.06
N LYS A 135 2.99 -20.23 -16.12
CA LYS A 135 2.01 -21.34 -16.09
C LYS A 135 2.35 -22.44 -15.08
N LYS A 136 3.63 -22.77 -14.91
CA LYS A 136 4.06 -23.80 -13.94
C LYS A 136 4.08 -23.28 -12.52
N VAL A 137 4.60 -22.06 -12.32
CA VAL A 137 4.71 -21.43 -10.99
C VAL A 137 3.33 -21.12 -10.44
N MET A 138 2.39 -20.64 -11.26
CA MET A 138 0.99 -20.35 -10.87
C MET A 138 0.21 -21.58 -10.35
N ARG A 139 0.70 -22.80 -10.58
CA ARG A 139 0.10 -23.98 -9.91
C ARG A 139 0.28 -23.97 -8.40
N PHE A 140 1.33 -23.31 -7.90
CA PHE A 140 1.58 -23.16 -6.47
C PHE A 140 0.85 -21.93 -5.87
N PHE A 141 0.38 -21.02 -6.73
CA PHE A 141 -0.34 -19.80 -6.35
C PHE A 141 -1.72 -19.73 -7.03
N PRO A 142 -2.57 -20.76 -6.86
CA PRO A 142 -3.88 -20.76 -7.50
C PRO A 142 -4.80 -19.69 -6.86
N PRO A 143 -5.78 -19.16 -7.60
CA PRO A 143 -6.72 -18.14 -7.08
C PRO A 143 -7.49 -18.59 -5.83
N ILE A 144 -7.70 -19.89 -5.66
CA ILE A 144 -8.34 -20.47 -4.47
C ILE A 144 -7.50 -20.27 -3.20
N VAL A 145 -6.21 -20.01 -3.33
CA VAL A 145 -5.29 -19.72 -2.20
C VAL A 145 -5.09 -18.22 -2.06
N THR A 146 -4.81 -17.51 -3.16
CA THR A 146 -4.53 -16.06 -3.13
C THR A 146 -5.75 -15.26 -2.66
N GLY A 147 -6.96 -15.62 -3.10
CA GLY A 147 -8.19 -14.94 -2.69
C GLY A 147 -8.42 -14.97 -1.16
N PRO A 148 -8.45 -16.13 -0.52
CA PRO A 148 -8.56 -16.23 0.95
C PRO A 148 -7.46 -15.48 1.71
N ILE A 149 -6.22 -15.45 1.22
CA ILE A 149 -5.14 -14.71 1.87
C ILE A 149 -5.43 -13.21 1.88
N ILE A 150 -5.87 -12.64 0.76
CA ILE A 150 -6.26 -11.21 0.67
C ILE A 150 -7.44 -10.92 1.62
N ILE A 151 -8.44 -11.82 1.69
CA ILE A 151 -9.55 -11.70 2.63
C ILE A 151 -9.05 -11.71 4.09
N LEU A 152 -8.12 -12.61 4.43
CA LEU A 152 -7.57 -12.71 5.78
C LEU A 152 -6.75 -11.47 6.16
N ILE A 153 -5.98 -10.89 5.25
CA ILE A 153 -5.28 -9.61 5.47
C ILE A 153 -6.31 -8.52 5.81
N GLY A 154 -7.38 -8.41 5.04
CA GLY A 154 -8.46 -7.44 5.31
C GLY A 154 -9.16 -7.67 6.64
N LEU A 155 -9.49 -8.93 6.97
CA LEU A 155 -10.13 -9.29 8.24
C LEU A 155 -9.23 -9.02 9.45
N ASN A 156 -7.92 -9.22 9.32
CA ASN A 156 -6.96 -8.89 10.38
C ASN A 156 -6.96 -7.40 10.73
N LEU A 157 -7.31 -6.53 9.77
CA LEU A 157 -7.43 -5.08 9.98
C LEU A 157 -8.79 -4.66 10.55
N SER A 158 -9.78 -5.55 10.61
CA SER A 158 -11.13 -5.21 11.05
C SER A 158 -11.19 -4.68 12.49
N GLY A 159 -10.40 -5.27 13.39
CA GLY A 159 -10.26 -4.80 14.77
C GLY A 159 -9.75 -3.36 14.84
N THR A 160 -8.72 -3.03 14.06
CA THR A 160 -8.18 -1.67 13.96
C THR A 160 -9.21 -0.70 13.38
N ALA A 161 -9.96 -1.10 12.36
CA ALA A 161 -11.02 -0.28 11.78
C ALA A 161 -12.11 0.05 12.82
N VAL A 162 -12.55 -0.94 13.61
CA VAL A 162 -13.51 -0.73 14.70
C VAL A 162 -12.95 0.19 15.79
N THR A 163 -11.70 -0.02 16.20
CA THR A 163 -11.04 0.82 17.21
C THR A 163 -10.95 2.27 16.73
N ASN A 164 -10.54 2.50 15.49
CA ASN A 164 -10.46 3.85 14.92
C ASN A 164 -11.86 4.49 14.76
N ALA A 165 -12.86 3.73 14.33
CA ALA A 165 -14.24 4.22 14.23
C ALA A 165 -14.82 4.57 15.61
N SER A 166 -14.46 3.83 16.66
CA SER A 166 -14.95 4.04 18.03
C SER A 166 -14.50 5.36 18.67
N THR A 167 -13.46 5.99 18.14
CA THR A 167 -13.05 7.33 18.59
C THR A 167 -14.13 8.37 18.28
N ASN A 168 -14.84 8.22 17.15
CA ASN A 168 -16.00 9.03 16.81
C ASN A 168 -16.90 8.32 15.79
N TRP A 169 -17.89 7.59 16.27
CA TRP A 169 -18.84 6.85 15.43
C TRP A 169 -19.60 7.72 14.44
N TRP A 170 -19.93 8.98 14.82
CA TRP A 170 -20.66 9.89 13.94
C TRP A 170 -19.84 10.25 12.70
N LEU A 171 -18.56 10.57 12.88
CA LEU A 171 -17.66 10.86 11.77
C LEU A 171 -17.43 9.62 10.91
N ALA A 172 -17.25 8.45 11.53
CA ALA A 172 -17.09 7.19 10.82
C ALA A 172 -18.31 6.85 9.95
N LEU A 173 -19.51 6.95 10.53
CA LEU A 173 -20.78 6.74 9.80
C LEU A 173 -20.97 7.77 8.69
N CYS A 174 -20.63 9.04 8.93
CA CYS A 174 -20.70 10.09 7.93
C CYS A 174 -19.78 9.78 6.74
N ALA A 175 -18.52 9.38 6.99
CA ALA A 175 -17.58 9.00 5.95
C ALA A 175 -18.11 7.83 5.10
N ILE A 176 -18.59 6.77 5.75
CA ILE A 176 -19.17 5.60 5.08
C ILE A 176 -20.39 5.98 4.26
N ALA A 177 -21.28 6.80 4.82
CA ALA A 177 -22.50 7.25 4.11
C ALA A 177 -22.14 8.04 2.85
N ILE A 178 -21.18 8.97 2.92
CA ILE A 178 -20.70 9.74 1.77
C ILE A 178 -20.14 8.81 0.69
N ILE A 179 -19.30 7.83 1.09
CA ILE A 179 -18.71 6.85 0.15
C ILE A 179 -19.83 6.04 -0.55
N ILE A 180 -20.80 5.53 0.21
CA ILE A 180 -21.92 4.74 -0.32
C ILE A 180 -22.75 5.58 -1.29
N VAL A 181 -23.13 6.80 -0.90
CA VAL A 181 -23.91 7.72 -1.75
C VAL A 181 -23.16 8.06 -3.02
N ALA A 182 -21.86 8.40 -2.93
CA ALA A 182 -21.05 8.71 -4.09
C ALA A 182 -20.89 7.51 -5.03
N ASN A 183 -20.76 6.31 -4.49
CA ASN A 183 -20.59 5.09 -5.29
C ASN A 183 -21.87 4.64 -5.99
N ILE A 184 -23.03 4.69 -5.29
CA ILE A 184 -24.30 4.20 -5.81
C ILE A 184 -24.97 5.24 -6.70
N TRP A 185 -25.12 6.47 -6.24
CA TRP A 185 -25.85 7.53 -6.93
C TRP A 185 -24.95 8.53 -7.66
N GLY A 186 -23.64 8.48 -7.45
CA GLY A 186 -22.68 9.35 -8.12
C GLY A 186 -22.67 9.15 -9.64
N LYS A 187 -22.48 10.23 -10.38
CA LYS A 187 -22.35 10.23 -11.85
C LYS A 187 -21.02 10.90 -12.25
N GLY A 188 -20.45 10.44 -13.37
CA GLY A 188 -19.19 11.00 -13.86
C GLY A 188 -18.05 10.87 -12.84
N MET A 189 -17.39 11.98 -12.53
CA MET A 189 -16.25 12.02 -11.60
C MET A 189 -16.61 11.59 -10.16
N ILE A 190 -17.79 11.92 -9.66
CA ILE A 190 -18.23 11.57 -8.30
C ILE A 190 -18.18 10.06 -8.08
N LYS A 191 -18.60 9.28 -9.06
CA LYS A 191 -18.57 7.80 -8.99
C LYS A 191 -17.14 7.23 -9.03
N ILE A 192 -16.19 8.00 -9.55
CA ILE A 192 -14.78 7.56 -9.70
C ILE A 192 -13.99 7.82 -8.43
N ILE A 193 -14.36 8.84 -7.62
CA ILE A 193 -13.60 9.28 -6.44
C ILE A 193 -14.36 9.14 -5.10
N PRO A 194 -15.10 8.06 -4.84
CA PRO A 194 -15.97 7.96 -3.66
C PRO A 194 -15.17 8.02 -2.35
N ILE A 195 -14.00 7.38 -2.29
CA ILE A 195 -13.15 7.36 -1.09
C ILE A 195 -12.64 8.77 -0.78
N LEU A 196 -12.16 9.51 -1.78
CA LEU A 196 -11.74 10.89 -1.61
C LEU A 196 -12.86 11.77 -1.07
N LEU A 197 -14.07 11.62 -1.63
CA LEU A 197 -15.23 12.37 -1.16
C LEU A 197 -15.61 12.01 0.27
N GLY A 198 -15.48 10.74 0.68
CA GLY A 198 -15.66 10.30 2.06
C GLY A 198 -14.67 10.95 3.01
N VAL A 199 -13.38 10.94 2.67
CA VAL A 199 -12.31 11.54 3.48
C VAL A 199 -12.51 13.06 3.59
N VAL A 200 -12.64 13.76 2.47
CA VAL A 200 -12.79 15.23 2.47
C VAL A 200 -14.11 15.64 3.12
N GLY A 201 -15.20 14.94 2.82
CA GLY A 201 -16.51 15.24 3.39
C GLY A 201 -16.56 15.05 4.91
N SER A 202 -16.04 13.92 5.43
CA SER A 202 -15.96 13.70 6.88
C SER A 202 -15.00 14.66 7.55
N TYR A 203 -13.91 15.06 6.91
CA TYR A 203 -12.98 16.07 7.41
C TYR A 203 -13.65 17.45 7.53
N ILE A 204 -14.45 17.87 6.53
CA ILE A 204 -15.23 19.10 6.59
C ILE A 204 -16.24 19.04 7.76
N VAL A 205 -16.91 17.90 7.94
CA VAL A 205 -17.81 17.71 9.09
C VAL A 205 -17.05 17.84 10.41
N ALA A 206 -15.87 17.21 10.53
CA ALA A 206 -15.02 17.33 11.71
C ALA A 206 -14.59 18.77 11.99
N LEU A 207 -14.29 19.56 10.95
CA LEU A 207 -13.99 21.00 11.07
C LEU A 207 -15.17 21.79 11.61
N ILE A 208 -16.38 21.56 11.10
CA ILE A 208 -17.61 22.25 11.54
C ILE A 208 -17.89 21.96 13.02
N PHE A 209 -17.62 20.74 13.47
CA PHE A 209 -17.80 20.34 14.87
C PHE A 209 -16.58 20.63 15.76
N HIS A 210 -15.59 21.40 15.28
CA HIS A 210 -14.36 21.77 16.01
C HIS A 210 -13.59 20.56 16.59
N GLN A 211 -13.58 19.45 15.87
CA GLN A 211 -12.89 18.22 16.30
C GLN A 211 -11.49 18.05 15.67
N VAL A 212 -11.03 19.05 14.94
CA VAL A 212 -9.70 19.04 14.33
C VAL A 212 -8.77 19.93 15.12
N ASP A 213 -7.66 19.36 15.60
CA ASP A 213 -6.58 20.09 16.24
C ASP A 213 -5.51 20.44 15.19
N PHE A 214 -5.21 21.73 15.06
CA PHE A 214 -4.20 22.25 14.14
C PHE A 214 -2.85 22.55 14.83
N THR A 215 -2.71 22.27 16.12
CA THR A 215 -1.52 22.64 16.90
C THR A 215 -0.26 22.02 16.32
N GLU A 216 -0.31 20.74 15.95
CA GLU A 216 0.83 20.06 15.33
C GLU A 216 1.15 20.60 13.93
N VAL A 217 0.13 20.96 13.15
CA VAL A 217 0.31 21.55 11.82
C VAL A 217 0.94 22.93 11.93
N ALA A 218 0.50 23.73 12.92
CA ALA A 218 1.03 25.07 13.16
C ALA A 218 2.49 25.05 13.64
N SER A 219 2.91 24.01 14.35
CA SER A 219 4.27 23.83 14.85
C SER A 219 5.20 23.12 13.87
N ALA A 220 4.65 22.51 12.81
CA ALA A 220 5.43 21.76 11.83
C ALA A 220 6.26 22.69 10.91
N ASN A 221 7.50 22.27 10.65
CA ASN A 221 8.32 22.96 9.67
C ASN A 221 7.78 22.68 8.25
N PHE A 222 7.63 23.72 7.45
CA PHE A 222 7.17 23.63 6.07
C PHE A 222 8.13 22.81 5.18
N VAL A 223 9.43 22.87 5.47
CA VAL A 223 10.47 22.07 4.83
C VAL A 223 11.38 21.50 5.92
N GLY A 224 11.58 20.19 5.87
CA GLY A 224 12.47 19.50 6.80
C GLY A 224 13.20 18.35 6.11
N LEU A 225 14.46 18.12 6.49
CA LEU A 225 15.19 16.93 6.08
C LEU A 225 14.78 15.76 6.98
N GLN A 226 14.34 14.67 6.37
CA GLN A 226 13.97 13.46 7.09
C GLN A 226 15.22 12.72 7.60
N LYS A 227 15.11 12.17 8.80
CA LYS A 227 16.11 11.23 9.31
C LYS A 227 15.81 9.84 8.73
N PHE A 228 16.72 9.35 7.91
CA PHE A 228 16.63 8.00 7.38
C PHE A 228 17.14 6.98 8.42
N VAL A 229 16.37 5.92 8.57
CA VAL A 229 16.75 4.78 9.42
C VAL A 229 17.38 3.72 8.51
N ILE A 230 18.63 3.35 8.79
CA ILE A 230 19.33 2.32 8.03
C ILE A 230 18.99 0.95 8.60
N ALA A 231 18.61 0.02 7.73
CA ALA A 231 18.29 -1.35 8.09
C ALA A 231 19.47 -2.06 8.77
N LYS A 232 19.19 -2.79 9.86
CA LYS A 232 20.13 -3.68 10.54
C LYS A 232 19.62 -5.11 10.44
N PHE A 233 20.53 -6.05 10.29
CA PHE A 233 20.19 -7.45 10.10
C PHE A 233 20.39 -8.26 11.37
N ASP A 234 19.40 -9.10 11.67
CA ASP A 234 19.44 -10.06 12.77
C ASP A 234 18.58 -11.29 12.41
N VAL A 235 19.09 -12.46 12.75
CA VAL A 235 18.45 -13.72 12.40
C VAL A 235 17.04 -13.82 12.98
N THR A 236 16.82 -13.37 14.21
CA THR A 236 15.50 -13.44 14.88
C THR A 236 14.47 -12.58 14.15
N SER A 237 14.82 -11.32 13.86
CA SER A 237 13.91 -10.41 13.15
C SER A 237 13.65 -10.88 11.70
N ILE A 238 14.67 -11.43 11.03
CA ILE A 238 14.52 -12.02 9.69
C ILE A 238 13.58 -13.23 9.72
N LEU A 239 13.74 -14.15 10.67
CA LEU A 239 12.85 -15.33 10.79
C LEU A 239 11.40 -14.95 11.10
N VAL A 240 11.16 -13.83 11.75
CA VAL A 240 9.82 -13.29 12.00
C VAL A 240 9.23 -12.67 10.73
N MET A 241 10.02 -11.89 9.99
CA MET A 241 9.53 -11.13 8.83
C MET A 241 9.49 -11.95 7.54
N ALA A 242 10.48 -12.80 7.29
CA ALA A 242 10.62 -13.51 6.01
C ALA A 242 9.41 -14.39 5.64
N PRO A 243 8.75 -15.13 6.55
CA PRO A 243 7.55 -15.90 6.21
C PRO A 243 6.40 -15.04 5.70
N ILE A 244 6.30 -13.78 6.14
CA ILE A 244 5.25 -12.84 5.73
C ILE A 244 5.38 -12.47 4.26
N ALA A 245 6.60 -12.49 3.73
CA ALA A 245 6.84 -12.27 2.30
C ALA A 245 6.02 -13.20 1.41
N ILE A 246 5.75 -14.44 1.85
CA ILE A 246 4.93 -15.39 1.08
C ILE A 246 3.51 -14.87 0.93
N ALA A 247 2.90 -14.37 2.03
CA ALA A 247 1.56 -13.80 1.99
C ALA A 247 1.52 -12.54 1.11
N ALA A 248 2.50 -11.65 1.26
CA ALA A 248 2.59 -10.42 0.47
C ALA A 248 2.86 -10.70 -1.02
N MET A 249 3.65 -11.72 -1.37
CA MET A 249 3.80 -12.16 -2.76
C MET A 249 2.50 -12.73 -3.35
N MET A 250 1.69 -13.42 -2.55
CA MET A 250 0.38 -13.91 -2.98
C MET A 250 -0.60 -12.76 -3.19
N GLU A 251 -0.59 -11.74 -2.30
CA GLU A 251 -1.34 -10.49 -2.46
C GLU A 251 -0.97 -9.83 -3.80
N HIS A 252 0.33 -9.63 -4.07
CA HIS A 252 0.81 -9.05 -5.32
C HIS A 252 0.30 -9.80 -6.57
N ILE A 253 0.37 -11.13 -6.57
CA ILE A 253 -0.14 -11.94 -7.70
C ILE A 253 -1.66 -11.76 -7.87
N GLY A 254 -2.39 -11.69 -6.77
CA GLY A 254 -3.83 -11.43 -6.76
C GLY A 254 -4.17 -10.06 -7.34
N ASP A 255 -3.44 -9.01 -6.93
CA ASP A 255 -3.63 -7.64 -7.39
C ASP A 255 -3.35 -7.50 -8.89
N ILE A 256 -2.25 -8.09 -9.38
CA ILE A 256 -1.95 -8.10 -10.82
C ILE A 256 -3.04 -8.84 -11.62
N SER A 257 -3.60 -9.91 -11.05
CA SER A 257 -4.74 -10.63 -11.65
C SER A 257 -6.00 -9.77 -11.68
N ALA A 258 -6.31 -9.07 -10.59
CA ALA A 258 -7.45 -8.16 -10.49
C ALA A 258 -7.33 -6.97 -11.46
N ILE A 259 -6.15 -6.35 -11.54
CA ILE A 259 -5.86 -5.27 -12.50
C ILE A 259 -5.99 -5.79 -13.94
N SER A 260 -5.49 -7.00 -14.22
CA SER A 260 -5.64 -7.63 -15.53
C SER A 260 -7.10 -7.83 -15.93
N SER A 261 -7.92 -8.33 -15.01
CA SER A 261 -9.37 -8.49 -15.20
C SER A 261 -10.07 -7.16 -15.44
N THR A 262 -9.73 -6.13 -14.67
CA THR A 262 -10.37 -4.81 -14.74
C THR A 262 -10.05 -4.08 -16.03
N THR A 263 -8.80 -4.19 -16.49
CA THR A 263 -8.31 -3.48 -17.69
C THR A 263 -8.51 -4.26 -18.98
N GLY A 264 -8.84 -5.55 -18.90
CA GLY A 264 -8.92 -6.45 -20.05
C GLY A 264 -7.56 -6.76 -20.70
N LYS A 265 -6.43 -6.47 -19.99
CA LYS A 265 -5.07 -6.78 -20.45
C LYS A 265 -4.44 -7.85 -19.55
N ASN A 266 -3.75 -8.83 -20.13
CA ASN A 266 -3.11 -9.90 -19.37
C ASN A 266 -1.69 -9.49 -18.92
N PHE A 267 -1.59 -8.83 -17.76
CA PHE A 267 -0.31 -8.42 -17.18
C PHE A 267 0.49 -9.59 -16.57
N ILE A 268 -0.13 -10.76 -16.42
CA ILE A 268 0.54 -11.99 -16.00
C ILE A 268 1.51 -12.47 -17.10
N GLU A 269 1.16 -12.24 -18.37
CA GLU A 269 1.98 -12.61 -19.52
C GLU A 269 2.85 -11.46 -20.03
N ASP A 270 2.28 -10.23 -20.16
CA ASP A 270 2.98 -9.05 -20.63
C ASP A 270 2.71 -7.83 -19.73
N PRO A 271 3.70 -7.33 -18.99
CA PRO A 271 5.14 -7.58 -19.03
C PRO A 271 5.60 -8.87 -18.34
N GLY A 272 4.67 -9.60 -17.70
CA GLY A 272 4.91 -10.85 -17.01
C GLY A 272 5.15 -10.69 -15.52
N LEU A 273 4.68 -11.66 -14.71
CA LEU A 273 4.82 -11.65 -13.26
C LEU A 273 6.28 -11.55 -12.78
N HIS A 274 7.24 -12.06 -13.55
CA HIS A 274 8.66 -11.90 -13.21
C HIS A 274 9.11 -10.44 -13.15
N ARG A 275 8.49 -9.54 -13.92
CA ARG A 275 8.82 -8.10 -13.92
C ARG A 275 8.08 -7.35 -12.83
N THR A 276 6.82 -7.70 -12.59
CA THR A 276 6.04 -7.05 -11.53
C THR A 276 6.60 -7.41 -10.16
N LEU A 277 6.91 -8.68 -9.92
CA LEU A 277 7.58 -9.14 -8.70
C LEU A 277 9.01 -8.59 -8.54
N LEU A 278 9.76 -8.44 -9.65
CA LEU A 278 11.06 -7.80 -9.61
C LEU A 278 10.94 -6.34 -9.14
N GLY A 279 9.99 -5.60 -9.72
CA GLY A 279 9.78 -4.20 -9.37
C GLY A 279 9.32 -4.01 -7.93
N ASP A 280 8.37 -4.83 -7.47
CA ASP A 280 7.85 -4.80 -6.12
C ASP A 280 8.92 -5.25 -5.09
N GLY A 281 9.63 -6.33 -5.37
CA GLY A 281 10.71 -6.80 -4.49
C GLY A 281 11.86 -5.82 -4.36
N LEU A 282 12.27 -5.16 -5.45
CA LEU A 282 13.26 -4.09 -5.38
C LEU A 282 12.75 -2.87 -4.60
N ALA A 283 11.50 -2.47 -4.80
CA ALA A 283 10.89 -1.38 -4.05
C ALA A 283 10.83 -1.72 -2.56
N THR A 284 10.36 -2.91 -2.19
CA THR A 284 10.29 -3.40 -0.81
C THR A 284 11.66 -3.50 -0.14
N ALA A 285 12.69 -3.93 -0.87
CA ALA A 285 14.05 -4.03 -0.33
C ALA A 285 14.75 -2.68 -0.19
N PHE A 286 14.36 -1.68 -0.97
CA PHE A 286 14.95 -0.34 -0.97
C PHE A 286 14.23 0.63 -0.02
N ALA A 287 12.93 0.43 0.24
CA ALA A 287 12.12 1.25 1.14
C ALA A 287 12.38 0.92 2.60
#